data_63a51d73181442c02f6e159f2b492bdb
#
_entry.id   63a51d73181442c02f6e159f2b492bdb
#
_cell.length_a   1.000
_cell.length_b   1.000
_cell.length_c   1.000
_cell.angle_alpha   90.00
_cell.angle_beta   90.00
_cell.angle_gamma   90.00
#
_symmetry.space_group_name_H-M   'P 1'
#
loop_
_entity.id
_entity.type
_entity.pdbx_description
1 polymer ?
#
loop_
_entity_poly.entity_id
_entity_poly.type
_entity_poly.pdbx_seq_one_letter_code
_entity_poly.pdbx_strand_id
1 'polypeptide(L)'
;MPAKYPDSFPGTDIFLDFYKMGLRKLKANRIFDGYRFLDHDTVLLVQDDGTIEGIVPAAEAGEGIEELKGILSPGLINAHCHLELCHLKNVIPPHTGLIDFLCSVVTKRGFPADFIQAEIEKGEKEMFDNGIVAVGDIGNTA
;
A
#
# COMPACT_ATOMS: atom_id res chain seq x y z
N MET A 1 -2.85 -22.71 -3.65
CA MET A 1 -2.70 -23.56 -2.44
C MET A 1 -2.79 -22.61 -1.27
N PRO A 2 -3.68 -22.83 -0.29
CA PRO A 2 -3.72 -21.97 0.91
C PRO A 2 -2.43 -22.20 1.71
N ALA A 3 -1.83 -21.09 2.17
CA ALA A 3 -0.68 -21.15 3.07
C ALA A 3 -1.10 -21.90 4.35
N LYS A 4 -0.39 -22.98 4.69
CA LYS A 4 -0.56 -23.65 5.97
C LYS A 4 0.12 -22.83 7.05
N TYR A 5 -0.68 -22.32 7.98
CA TYR A 5 -0.16 -21.82 9.26
C TYR A 5 0.37 -23.00 10.07
N PRO A 6 1.49 -22.86 10.77
CA PRO A 6 2.00 -23.91 11.65
C PRO A 6 1.04 -24.16 12.81
N ASP A 7 0.78 -25.45 13.08
CA ASP A 7 -0.20 -25.93 14.07
C ASP A 7 0.27 -25.82 15.54
N SER A 8 1.47 -25.28 15.82
CA SER A 8 1.94 -25.07 17.20
C SER A 8 3.14 -24.13 17.26
N PHE A 9 3.04 -23.12 18.09
CA PHE A 9 4.16 -22.28 18.48
C PHE A 9 4.92 -22.94 19.64
N PRO A 10 6.26 -23.05 19.61
CA PRO A 10 7.03 -23.51 20.75
C PRO A 10 7.07 -22.44 21.84
N GLY A 11 6.84 -22.87 23.06
CA GLY A 11 7.08 -22.37 24.42
C GLY A 11 7.22 -20.87 24.67
N THR A 12 6.69 -20.51 25.81
CA THR A 12 6.56 -19.18 26.44
C THR A 12 7.82 -18.30 26.52
N ASP A 13 9.00 -18.77 26.17
CA ASP A 13 10.26 -18.00 26.24
C ASP A 13 10.49 -17.10 25.02
N ILE A 14 9.86 -17.37 23.90
CA ILE A 14 9.95 -16.55 22.69
C ILE A 14 9.24 -15.20 22.88
N PHE A 15 8.17 -15.15 23.67
CA PHE A 15 7.42 -13.91 23.92
C PHE A 15 8.23 -12.85 24.67
N LEU A 16 9.22 -13.21 25.47
CA LEU A 16 10.05 -12.28 26.25
C LEU A 16 11.14 -11.62 25.40
N ASP A 17 11.61 -12.26 24.33
CA ASP A 17 12.60 -11.67 23.41
C ASP A 17 11.97 -10.70 22.41
N PHE A 18 10.71 -10.87 22.02
CA PHE A 18 9.98 -9.92 21.17
C PHE A 18 9.76 -8.55 21.81
N TYR A 19 9.78 -8.45 23.13
CA TYR A 19 9.67 -7.18 23.88
C TYR A 19 10.89 -6.26 23.73
N LYS A 20 12.00 -6.76 23.17
CA LYS A 20 13.29 -6.01 23.06
C LYS A 20 13.58 -5.43 21.68
N MET A 21 12.80 -5.75 20.67
CA MET A 21 12.97 -5.20 19.33
C MET A 21 11.64 -4.54 18.95
N GLY A 22 11.59 -3.23 18.89
CA GLY A 22 10.49 -2.33 18.53
C GLY A 22 9.27 -2.92 17.80
N LEU A 23 8.56 -3.84 18.44
CA LEU A 23 7.39 -4.51 17.87
C LEU A 23 6.14 -3.66 18.11
N ARG A 24 5.54 -3.15 17.08
CA ARG A 24 4.25 -2.46 17.12
C ARG A 24 3.12 -3.48 17.06
N LYS A 25 2.07 -3.22 17.82
CA LYS A 25 0.88 -4.08 17.94
C LYS A 25 -0.33 -3.26 17.51
N LEU A 26 -0.80 -3.47 16.29
CA LEU A 26 -1.82 -2.63 15.67
C LEU A 26 -3.18 -3.33 15.70
N LYS A 27 -4.17 -2.69 16.33
CA LYS A 27 -5.58 -3.10 16.30
C LYS A 27 -6.38 -2.01 15.61
N ALA A 28 -7.22 -2.38 14.64
CA ALA A 28 -8.12 -1.44 13.97
C ALA A 28 -9.58 -1.86 14.18
N ASN A 29 -10.53 -0.99 13.81
CA ASN A 29 -11.95 -1.38 13.81
C ASN A 29 -12.19 -2.63 12.95
N ARG A 30 -11.48 -2.74 11.84
CA ARG A 30 -11.44 -3.91 10.96
C ARG A 30 -10.02 -4.08 10.40
N ILE A 31 -9.59 -5.33 10.24
CA ILE A 31 -8.36 -5.66 9.51
C ILE A 31 -8.73 -6.47 8.28
N PHE A 32 -8.24 -6.06 7.11
CA PHE A 32 -8.36 -6.76 5.84
C PHE A 32 -6.99 -7.31 5.46
N ASP A 33 -6.87 -8.62 5.26
CA ASP A 33 -5.59 -9.30 4.99
C ASP A 33 -5.21 -9.33 3.50
N GLY A 34 -6.01 -8.69 2.65
CA GLY A 34 -5.89 -8.74 1.19
C GLY A 34 -6.87 -9.73 0.55
N TYR A 35 -7.50 -10.59 1.34
CA TYR A 35 -8.46 -11.59 0.91
C TYR A 35 -9.82 -11.46 1.59
N ARG A 36 -9.80 -11.23 2.91
CA ARG A 36 -11.00 -11.17 3.75
C ARG A 36 -10.78 -10.25 4.93
N PHE A 37 -11.86 -9.84 5.53
CA PHE A 37 -11.81 -9.21 6.84
C PHE A 37 -11.56 -10.27 7.92
N LEU A 38 -10.62 -9.96 8.80
CA LEU A 38 -10.31 -10.78 9.96
C LEU A 38 -11.34 -10.55 11.09
N ASP A 39 -11.29 -11.40 12.11
CA ASP A 39 -12.14 -11.27 13.29
C ASP A 39 -11.87 -9.96 14.03
N HIS A 40 -12.90 -9.43 14.69
CA HIS A 40 -12.83 -8.10 15.33
C HIS A 40 -11.77 -7.97 16.43
N ASP A 41 -11.38 -9.08 17.04
CA ASP A 41 -10.42 -9.12 18.15
C ASP A 41 -9.02 -9.52 17.69
N THR A 42 -8.61 -9.09 16.53
CA THR A 42 -7.33 -9.43 15.94
C THR A 42 -6.36 -8.25 16.04
N VAL A 43 -5.10 -8.56 16.30
CA VAL A 43 -3.96 -7.61 16.37
C VAL A 43 -2.91 -8.01 15.36
N LEU A 44 -2.44 -7.06 14.56
CA LEU A 44 -1.31 -7.21 13.67
C LEU A 44 -0.02 -6.86 14.41
N LEU A 45 0.96 -7.76 14.36
CA LEU A 45 2.29 -7.58 14.94
C LEU A 45 3.26 -7.15 13.81
N VAL A 46 3.89 -5.98 13.96
CA VAL A 46 4.74 -5.37 12.94
C VAL A 46 6.04 -4.88 13.57
N GLN A 47 7.18 -5.21 12.97
CA GLN A 47 8.48 -4.64 13.35
C GLN A 47 8.62 -3.18 12.91
N ASP A 48 9.59 -2.45 13.47
CA ASP A 48 9.84 -1.05 13.12
C ASP A 48 10.24 -0.85 11.64
N ASP A 49 10.78 -1.88 11.00
CA ASP A 49 11.10 -1.87 9.57
C ASP A 49 9.88 -2.18 8.66
N GLY A 50 8.70 -2.42 9.25
CA GLY A 50 7.48 -2.76 8.54
C GLY A 50 7.27 -4.25 8.29
N THR A 51 8.18 -5.12 8.74
CA THR A 51 8.01 -6.57 8.61
C THR A 51 6.84 -7.06 9.45
N ILE A 52 5.92 -7.79 8.85
CA ILE A 52 4.79 -8.41 9.54
C ILE A 52 5.26 -9.69 10.20
N GLU A 53 5.22 -9.73 11.54
CA GLU A 53 5.57 -10.89 12.33
C GLU A 53 4.42 -11.88 12.50
N GLY A 54 3.20 -11.36 12.55
CA GLY A 54 2.05 -12.22 12.68
C GLY A 54 0.74 -11.47 12.91
N ILE A 55 -0.29 -12.27 13.02
CA ILE A 55 -1.64 -11.83 13.33
C ILE A 55 -2.14 -12.73 14.47
N VAL A 56 -2.49 -12.13 15.58
CA VAL A 56 -2.87 -12.86 16.80
C VAL A 56 -4.18 -12.34 17.37
N PRO A 57 -4.89 -13.14 18.19
CA PRO A 57 -6.00 -12.64 19.00
C PRO A 57 -5.53 -11.56 19.98
N ALA A 58 -6.35 -10.54 20.23
CA ALA A 58 -5.99 -9.46 21.15
C ALA A 58 -5.64 -9.95 22.55
N ALA A 59 -6.25 -11.03 23.02
CA ALA A 59 -5.95 -11.67 24.31
C ALA A 59 -4.52 -12.23 24.39
N GLU A 60 -3.89 -12.53 23.25
CA GLU A 60 -2.53 -13.08 23.15
C GLU A 60 -1.48 -12.00 22.84
N ALA A 61 -1.92 -10.82 22.38
CA ALA A 61 -1.02 -9.74 22.00
C ALA A 61 -0.32 -9.07 23.21
N GLY A 62 -0.82 -9.26 24.44
CA GLY A 62 -0.30 -8.60 25.64
C GLY A 62 -0.57 -7.09 25.65
N GLU A 63 0.22 -6.34 26.42
CA GLU A 63 0.05 -4.90 26.59
C GLU A 63 0.64 -4.08 25.41
N GLY A 64 0.32 -2.79 25.35
CA GLY A 64 0.89 -1.85 24.37
C GLY A 64 0.25 -1.93 22.99
N ILE A 65 -1.03 -2.31 22.90
CA ILE A 65 -1.78 -2.32 21.64
C ILE A 65 -2.11 -0.88 21.24
N GLU A 66 -1.73 -0.51 20.02
CA GLU A 66 -2.11 0.75 19.38
C GLU A 66 -3.48 0.60 18.70
N GLU A 67 -4.48 1.35 19.16
CA GLU A 67 -5.81 1.33 18.54
C GLU A 67 -5.92 2.35 17.42
N LEU A 68 -6.24 1.87 16.22
CA LEU A 68 -6.44 2.65 15.01
C LEU A 68 -7.93 2.73 14.67
N LYS A 69 -8.36 3.89 14.14
CA LYS A 69 -9.72 4.03 13.63
C LYS A 69 -9.76 3.68 12.14
N GLY A 70 -10.82 2.97 11.74
CA GLY A 70 -11.05 2.63 10.35
C GLY A 70 -10.61 1.20 10.01
N ILE A 71 -10.19 1.00 8.77
CA ILE A 71 -9.77 -0.29 8.24
C ILE A 71 -8.26 -0.28 8.07
N LEU A 72 -7.58 -1.25 8.68
CA LEU A 72 -6.18 -1.54 8.38
C LEU A 72 -6.12 -2.56 7.25
N SER A 73 -5.38 -2.27 6.20
CA SER A 73 -5.21 -3.14 5.03
C SER A 73 -3.79 -3.07 4.50
N PRO A 74 -3.35 -4.06 3.71
CA PRO A 74 -2.19 -3.89 2.85
C PRO A 74 -2.35 -2.64 1.98
N GLY A 75 -1.22 -2.03 1.58
CA GLY A 75 -1.22 -0.94 0.62
C GLY A 75 -1.84 -1.35 -0.71
N LEU A 76 -2.47 -0.40 -1.39
CA LEU A 76 -3.15 -0.64 -2.66
C LEU A 76 -2.14 -0.74 -3.82
N ILE A 77 -2.50 -1.50 -4.84
CA ILE A 77 -1.71 -1.62 -6.07
C ILE A 77 -2.52 -1.03 -7.23
N ASN A 78 -1.97 0.00 -7.89
CA ASN A 78 -2.51 0.48 -9.15
C ASN A 78 -1.96 -0.39 -10.30
N ALA A 79 -2.75 -1.36 -10.76
CA ALA A 79 -2.32 -2.35 -11.75
C ALA A 79 -2.21 -1.80 -13.19
N HIS A 80 -2.62 -0.56 -13.45
CA HIS A 80 -2.51 0.10 -14.76
C HIS A 80 -2.26 1.59 -14.56
N CYS A 81 -1.08 2.05 -14.91
CA CYS A 81 -0.62 3.41 -14.74
C CYS A 81 0.21 3.87 -15.94
N HIS A 82 0.29 5.19 -16.13
CA HIS A 82 1.15 5.86 -17.09
C HIS A 82 1.81 7.07 -16.40
N LEU A 83 2.79 6.79 -15.54
CA LEU A 83 3.49 7.85 -14.79
C LEU A 83 4.13 8.89 -15.70
N GLU A 84 4.69 8.45 -16.83
CA GLU A 84 5.27 9.36 -17.84
C GLU A 84 4.29 10.42 -18.37
N LEU A 85 2.98 10.22 -18.18
CA LEU A 85 1.93 11.13 -18.64
C LEU A 85 1.37 12.05 -17.54
N CYS A 86 1.93 12.02 -16.33
CA CYS A 86 1.46 12.87 -15.22
C CYS A 86 1.48 14.36 -15.57
N HIS A 87 2.44 14.80 -16.39
CA HIS A 87 2.55 16.17 -16.87
C HIS A 87 1.36 16.62 -17.75
N LEU A 88 0.54 15.70 -18.25
CA LEU A 88 -0.67 16.00 -19.02
C LEU A 88 -1.92 16.20 -18.13
N LYS A 89 -1.80 16.06 -16.81
CA LYS A 89 -2.88 16.38 -15.88
C LYS A 89 -3.32 17.83 -16.07
N ASN A 90 -4.60 18.06 -16.29
CA ASN A 90 -5.22 19.34 -16.63
C ASN A 90 -4.83 19.96 -18.00
N VAL A 91 -3.95 19.32 -18.79
CA VAL A 91 -3.64 19.73 -20.18
C VAL A 91 -4.64 19.10 -21.15
N ILE A 92 -5.05 17.87 -20.85
CA ILE A 92 -6.08 17.16 -21.62
C ILE A 92 -7.40 17.26 -20.86
N PRO A 93 -8.46 17.79 -21.47
CA PRO A 93 -9.78 17.84 -20.83
C PRO A 93 -10.32 16.44 -20.53
N PRO A 94 -11.06 16.23 -19.43
CA PRO A 94 -11.73 14.98 -19.17
C PRO A 94 -12.90 14.75 -20.15
N HIS A 95 -13.30 13.48 -20.30
CA HIS A 95 -14.50 13.06 -21.08
C HIS A 95 -14.47 13.36 -22.58
N THR A 96 -13.29 13.43 -23.18
CA THR A 96 -13.13 13.68 -24.62
C THR A 96 -13.41 12.45 -25.50
N GLY A 97 -13.50 11.25 -24.92
CA GLY A 97 -13.53 9.98 -25.63
C GLY A 97 -12.12 9.48 -26.00
N LEU A 98 -12.04 8.19 -26.33
CA LEU A 98 -10.74 7.50 -26.49
C LEU A 98 -9.90 8.08 -27.62
N ILE A 99 -10.49 8.36 -28.78
CA ILE A 99 -9.75 8.83 -29.98
C ILE A 99 -9.17 10.22 -29.73
N ASP A 100 -9.98 11.16 -29.25
CA ASP A 100 -9.53 12.53 -28.99
C ASP A 100 -8.52 12.57 -27.84
N PHE A 101 -8.67 11.70 -26.85
CA PHE A 101 -7.69 11.50 -25.79
C PHE A 101 -6.35 11.04 -26.38
N LEU A 102 -6.30 9.97 -27.17
CA LEU A 102 -5.08 9.44 -27.77
C LEU A 102 -4.39 10.47 -28.69
N CYS A 103 -5.16 11.16 -29.54
CA CYS A 103 -4.64 12.23 -30.36
C CYS A 103 -4.03 13.36 -29.53
N SER A 104 -4.68 13.72 -28.43
CA SER A 104 -4.19 14.74 -27.50
C SER A 104 -2.89 14.31 -26.81
N VAL A 105 -2.79 13.06 -26.36
CA VAL A 105 -1.56 12.51 -25.78
C VAL A 105 -0.41 12.59 -26.77
N VAL A 106 -0.58 12.07 -27.98
CA VAL A 106 0.48 12.04 -29.00
C VAL A 106 0.94 13.45 -29.39
N THR A 107 0.03 14.40 -29.48
CA THR A 107 0.34 15.77 -29.92
C THR A 107 0.85 16.70 -28.85
N LYS A 108 0.50 16.43 -27.56
CA LYS A 108 0.80 17.33 -26.44
C LYS A 108 1.84 16.80 -25.45
N ARG A 109 2.39 15.60 -25.68
CA ARG A 109 3.34 14.96 -24.73
C ARG A 109 4.74 15.59 -24.71
N GLY A 110 5.07 16.48 -25.66
CA GLY A 110 6.40 17.08 -25.80
C GLY A 110 6.63 18.21 -24.80
N PHE A 111 7.14 17.90 -23.62
CA PHE A 111 7.56 18.85 -22.59
C PHE A 111 9.06 18.66 -22.28
N PRO A 112 9.73 19.66 -21.65
CA PRO A 112 11.09 19.50 -21.16
C PRO A 112 11.19 18.32 -20.18
N ALA A 113 12.30 17.57 -20.25
CA ALA A 113 12.48 16.35 -19.46
C ALA A 113 12.44 16.60 -17.94
N ASP A 114 13.00 17.72 -17.48
CA ASP A 114 12.98 18.15 -16.09
C ASP A 114 11.57 18.44 -15.59
N PHE A 115 10.73 19.02 -16.44
CA PHE A 115 9.31 19.24 -16.13
C PHE A 115 8.55 17.91 -16.03
N ILE A 116 8.75 16.99 -16.99
CA ILE A 116 8.12 15.66 -16.97
C ILE A 116 8.53 14.92 -15.68
N GLN A 117 9.81 14.93 -15.35
CA GLN A 117 10.32 14.28 -14.14
C GLN A 117 9.67 14.85 -12.87
N ALA A 118 9.57 16.17 -12.75
CA ALA A 118 8.93 16.80 -11.61
C ALA A 118 7.44 16.44 -11.47
N GLU A 119 6.73 16.29 -12.59
CA GLU A 119 5.32 15.89 -12.57
C GLU A 119 5.15 14.39 -12.26
N ILE A 120 6.09 13.51 -12.66
CA ILE A 120 6.12 12.11 -12.26
C ILE A 120 6.27 12.01 -10.73
N GLU A 121 7.23 12.72 -10.15
CA GLU A 121 7.46 12.73 -8.69
C GLU A 121 6.24 13.21 -7.90
N LYS A 122 5.52 14.21 -8.43
CA LYS A 122 4.25 14.66 -7.83
C LYS A 122 3.15 13.59 -7.93
N GLY A 123 3.05 12.93 -9.08
CA GLY A 123 2.09 11.85 -9.31
C GLY A 123 2.35 10.65 -8.40
N GLU A 124 3.60 10.25 -8.26
CA GLU A 124 4.04 9.18 -7.35
C GLU A 124 3.68 9.53 -5.89
N LYS A 125 4.02 10.75 -5.46
CA LYS A 125 3.67 11.22 -4.13
C LYS A 125 2.16 11.23 -3.89
N GLU A 126 1.37 11.71 -4.85
CA GLU A 126 -0.10 11.70 -4.75
C GLU A 126 -0.64 10.28 -4.60
N MET A 127 -0.10 9.31 -5.33
CA MET A 127 -0.48 7.90 -5.21
C MET A 127 -0.12 7.35 -3.83
N PHE A 128 1.10 7.60 -3.37
CA PHE A 128 1.56 7.16 -2.06
C PHE A 128 0.72 7.75 -0.91
N ASP A 129 0.43 9.05 -0.97
CA ASP A 129 -0.42 9.75 0.02
C ASP A 129 -1.86 9.17 0.05
N ASN A 130 -2.30 8.53 -1.04
CA ASN A 130 -3.60 7.84 -1.13
C ASN A 130 -3.50 6.32 -0.89
N GLY A 131 -2.37 5.83 -0.35
CA GLY A 131 -2.19 4.44 0.04
C GLY A 131 -1.84 3.47 -1.10
N ILE A 132 -1.45 3.98 -2.27
CA ILE A 132 -0.94 3.16 -3.37
C ILE A 132 0.56 2.96 -3.17
N VAL A 133 0.98 1.71 -2.97
CA VAL A 133 2.37 1.34 -2.63
C VAL A 133 3.12 0.68 -3.79
N ALA A 134 2.41 0.32 -4.85
CA ALA A 134 2.99 -0.25 -6.06
C ALA A 134 2.15 0.10 -7.28
N VAL A 135 2.80 0.15 -8.45
CA VAL A 135 2.15 0.45 -9.72
C VAL A 135 2.56 -0.54 -10.80
N GLY A 136 1.63 -0.91 -11.68
CA GLY A 136 1.91 -1.52 -12.98
C GLY A 136 2.01 -0.41 -14.01
N ASP A 137 3.20 0.19 -14.15
CA ASP A 137 3.42 1.30 -15.07
C ASP A 137 3.65 0.81 -16.49
N ILE A 138 3.02 1.46 -17.45
CA ILE A 138 3.16 1.17 -18.88
C ILE A 138 3.80 2.41 -19.52
N GLY A 139 5.12 2.42 -19.57
CA GLY A 139 5.91 3.47 -20.19
C GLY A 139 6.18 3.20 -21.67
N ASN A 140 6.27 4.26 -22.45
CA ASN A 140 6.69 4.23 -23.86
C ASN A 140 8.12 4.76 -24.04
N THR A 141 8.70 5.35 -23.00
CA THR A 141 10.07 5.89 -22.97
C THR A 141 10.84 5.14 -21.88
N ALA A 142 11.98 4.55 -22.27
CA ALA A 142 12.92 3.93 -21.36
C ALA A 142 14.01 4.94 -20.99
#